data_cd486f6fbaf12ad0d594fb08c089443a
#
_entry.id   cd486f6fbaf12ad0d594fb08c089443a
#
_cell.length_a   1.000
_cell.length_b   1.000
_cell.length_c   1.000
_cell.angle_alpha   90.00
_cell.angle_beta   90.00
_cell.angle_gamma   90.00
#
_symmetry.space_group_name_H-M   'P 1'
#
loop_
_entity.id
_entity.type
_entity.pdbx_description
1 polymer ?
#
loop_
_entity_poly.entity_id
_entity_poly.type
_entity_poly.pdbx_seq_one_letter_code
_entity_poly.pdbx_strand_id
1 'polypeptide(L)'
;MGEVEKNHTVALSSIVVSELLYGATKKESPKLMKIVSAFIDNFIIYDYSKISAKSYGNIRTDLEKKGKIIGANDLLIASHALSLEAILVTNNRREFERVEGLVLEDWSL
;
A
#
# COMPACT_ATOMS: atom_id res chain seq x y z
N MET A 1 -2.57 2.96 6.76
CA MET A 1 -2.42 3.14 5.30
C MET A 1 -3.37 2.20 4.56
N GLY A 2 -4.24 2.73 3.74
CA GLY A 2 -5.22 1.95 3.00
C GLY A 2 -5.38 2.44 1.58
N GLU A 3 -6.10 1.67 0.80
CA GLU A 3 -6.40 1.98 -0.59
C GLU A 3 -7.90 2.23 -0.74
N VAL A 4 -8.25 3.24 -1.55
CA VAL A 4 -9.65 3.58 -1.85
C VAL A 4 -9.87 3.32 -3.33
N GLU A 5 -10.83 2.47 -3.65
CA GLU A 5 -11.24 2.23 -5.02
C GLU A 5 -11.97 3.45 -5.60
N LYS A 6 -12.13 3.48 -6.93
CA LYS A 6 -12.85 4.56 -7.62
C LYS A 6 -14.28 4.74 -7.10
N ASN A 7 -14.89 3.69 -6.59
CA ASN A 7 -16.24 3.74 -6.01
C ASN A 7 -16.23 4.10 -4.52
N HIS A 8 -15.11 4.58 -4.00
CA HIS A 8 -14.91 5.02 -2.61
C HIS A 8 -14.97 3.92 -1.55
N THR A 9 -14.88 2.66 -1.95
CA THR A 9 -14.74 1.56 -0.98
C THR A 9 -13.30 1.50 -0.50
N VAL A 10 -13.11 1.52 0.83
CA VAL A 10 -11.76 1.41 1.40
C VAL A 10 -11.34 -0.05 1.42
N ALA A 11 -10.15 -0.31 0.91
CA ALA A 11 -9.58 -1.65 0.85
C ALA A 11 -8.12 -1.61 1.30
N LEU A 12 -7.58 -2.77 1.61
CA LEU A 12 -6.17 -2.93 1.97
C LEU A 12 -5.46 -3.82 0.96
N SER A 13 -4.24 -3.44 0.62
CA SER A 13 -3.32 -4.30 -0.09
C SER A 13 -2.86 -5.44 0.83
N SER A 14 -2.71 -6.65 0.29
CA SER A 14 -2.12 -7.75 1.04
C SER A 14 -0.70 -7.43 1.52
N ILE A 15 0.01 -6.53 0.83
CA ILE A 15 1.33 -6.06 1.28
C ILE A 15 1.20 -5.26 2.58
N VAL A 16 0.21 -4.36 2.66
CA VAL A 16 -0.06 -3.58 3.88
C VAL A 16 -0.46 -4.52 5.02
N VAL A 17 -1.27 -5.53 4.75
CA VAL A 17 -1.65 -6.54 5.75
C VAL A 17 -0.39 -7.23 6.29
N SER A 18 0.55 -7.58 5.42
CA SER A 18 1.81 -8.20 5.83
C SER A 18 2.59 -7.30 6.80
N GLU A 19 2.66 -6.00 6.52
CA GLU A 19 3.36 -5.05 7.39
C GLU A 19 2.68 -4.92 8.75
N LEU A 20 1.35 -4.87 8.76
CA LEU A 20 0.60 -4.77 10.01
C LEU A 20 0.79 -6.02 10.88
N LEU A 21 0.71 -7.20 10.29
CA LEU A 21 0.90 -8.45 11.01
C LEU A 21 2.34 -8.62 11.50
N TYR A 22 3.31 -8.21 10.68
CA TYR A 22 4.71 -8.22 11.10
C TYR A 22 4.93 -7.33 12.32
N GLY A 23 4.38 -6.12 12.31
CA GLY A 23 4.50 -5.20 13.45
C GLY A 23 3.95 -5.79 14.74
N ALA A 24 2.78 -6.44 14.66
CA ALA A 24 2.17 -7.09 15.82
C ALA A 24 2.99 -8.30 16.30
N THR A 25 3.47 -9.11 15.36
CA THR A 25 4.28 -10.31 15.66
C THR A 25 5.59 -9.92 16.34
N LYS A 26 6.25 -8.88 15.82
CA LYS A 26 7.52 -8.40 16.35
C LYS A 26 7.41 -7.96 17.81
N LYS A 27 6.28 -7.40 18.19
CA LYS A 27 6.05 -6.95 19.57
C LYS A 27 5.70 -8.10 20.52
N GLU A 28 5.47 -9.29 20.00
CA GLU A 28 5.14 -10.49 20.78
C GLU A 28 3.97 -10.27 21.75
N SER A 29 3.00 -9.44 21.34
CA SER A 29 1.84 -9.11 22.15
C SER A 29 0.57 -9.77 21.62
N PRO A 30 0.02 -10.80 22.33
CA PRO A 30 -1.25 -11.40 21.90
C PRO A 30 -2.40 -10.38 21.85
N LYS A 31 -2.38 -9.41 22.75
CA LYS A 31 -3.40 -8.35 22.78
C LYS A 31 -3.33 -7.50 21.51
N LEU A 32 -2.13 -7.09 21.12
CA LEU A 32 -1.93 -6.29 19.90
C LEU A 32 -2.31 -7.10 18.65
N MET A 33 -1.98 -8.39 18.61
CA MET A 33 -2.34 -9.27 17.51
C MET A 33 -3.86 -9.34 17.34
N LYS A 34 -4.62 -9.43 18.42
CA LYS A 34 -6.09 -9.43 18.38
C LYS A 34 -6.62 -8.12 17.82
N ILE A 35 -6.06 -6.99 18.25
CA ILE A 35 -6.48 -5.66 17.79
C ILE A 35 -6.22 -5.52 16.30
N VAL A 36 -5.02 -5.88 15.85
CA VAL A 36 -4.63 -5.77 14.44
C VAL A 36 -5.47 -6.69 13.57
N SER A 37 -5.70 -7.94 14.00
CA SER A 37 -6.52 -8.89 13.23
C SER A 37 -7.96 -8.40 13.10
N ALA A 38 -8.54 -7.86 14.18
CA ALA A 38 -9.89 -7.31 14.14
C ALA A 38 -9.98 -6.09 13.22
N PHE A 39 -8.94 -5.25 13.22
CA PHE A 39 -8.87 -4.10 12.31
C PHE A 39 -8.86 -4.55 10.85
N ILE A 40 -8.01 -5.52 10.51
CA ILE A 40 -7.89 -6.05 9.14
C ILE A 40 -9.22 -6.64 8.67
N ASP A 41 -9.95 -7.32 9.55
CA ASP A 41 -11.22 -7.96 9.21
C ASP A 41 -12.31 -6.99 8.77
N ASN A 42 -12.14 -5.69 9.03
CA ASN A 42 -13.10 -4.67 8.62
C ASN A 42 -12.95 -4.24 7.17
N PHE A 43 -11.94 -4.73 6.46
CA PHE A 43 -11.62 -4.25 5.11
C PHE A 43 -11.66 -5.37 4.08
N ILE A 44 -11.91 -4.98 2.84
CA ILE A 44 -11.68 -5.87 1.69
C ILE A 44 -10.17 -5.92 1.45
N ILE A 45 -9.63 -7.12 1.33
CA ILE A 45 -8.20 -7.32 1.08
C ILE A 45 -8.01 -7.71 -0.38
N TYR A 46 -7.17 -6.97 -1.10
CA TYR A 46 -6.79 -7.30 -2.47
C TYR A 46 -5.41 -7.92 -2.48
N ASP A 47 -5.29 -9.05 -3.16
CA ASP A 47 -4.02 -9.74 -3.29
C ASP A 47 -3.15 -9.09 -4.36
N TYR A 48 -1.86 -9.02 -4.08
CA TYR A 48 -0.87 -8.56 -5.05
C TYR A 48 -0.83 -9.54 -6.22
N SER A 49 -1.16 -9.08 -7.41
CA SER A 49 -1.40 -9.93 -8.58
C SER A 49 -0.32 -9.77 -9.64
N LYS A 50 -0.44 -10.56 -10.71
CA LYS A 50 0.42 -10.44 -11.89
C LYS A 50 0.33 -9.04 -12.52
N ILE A 51 -0.86 -8.45 -12.51
CA ILE A 51 -1.04 -7.08 -13.03
C ILE A 51 -0.27 -6.09 -12.17
N SER A 52 -0.30 -6.27 -10.84
CA SER A 52 0.49 -5.45 -9.92
C SER A 52 1.98 -5.61 -10.19
N ALA A 53 2.44 -6.82 -10.47
CA ALA A 53 3.84 -7.10 -10.79
C ALA A 53 4.29 -6.38 -12.07
N LYS A 54 3.43 -6.31 -13.08
CA LYS A 54 3.73 -5.56 -14.30
C LYS A 54 3.86 -4.07 -14.02
N SER A 55 2.95 -3.53 -13.21
CA SER A 55 2.99 -2.15 -12.78
C SER A 55 4.28 -1.85 -12.03
N TYR A 56 4.71 -2.77 -11.18
CA TYR A 56 5.97 -2.69 -10.44
C TYR A 56 7.17 -2.51 -11.38
N GLY A 57 7.25 -3.34 -12.42
CA GLY A 57 8.34 -3.25 -13.39
C GLY A 57 8.40 -1.87 -14.06
N ASN A 58 7.24 -1.36 -14.47
CA ASN A 58 7.15 -0.06 -15.11
C ASN A 58 7.52 1.09 -14.16
N ILE A 59 6.97 1.08 -12.95
CA ILE A 59 7.23 2.12 -11.96
C ILE A 59 8.69 2.14 -11.54
N ARG A 60 9.24 0.98 -11.21
CA ARG A 60 10.63 0.88 -10.76
C ARG A 60 11.59 1.36 -11.84
N THR A 61 11.37 0.94 -13.08
CA THR A 61 12.20 1.38 -14.20
C THR A 61 12.15 2.90 -14.37
N ASP A 62 10.96 3.48 -14.29
CA ASP A 62 10.77 4.92 -14.41
C ASP A 62 11.51 5.67 -13.29
N LEU A 63 11.34 5.22 -12.05
CA LEU A 63 11.97 5.87 -10.90
C LEU A 63 13.49 5.75 -10.93
N GLU A 64 14.02 4.61 -11.38
CA GLU A 64 15.46 4.43 -11.53
C GLU A 64 16.03 5.38 -12.58
N LYS A 65 15.33 5.54 -13.69
CA LYS A 65 15.76 6.48 -14.76
C LYS A 65 15.79 7.92 -14.27
N LYS A 66 14.87 8.28 -13.37
CA LYS A 66 14.78 9.64 -12.81
C LYS A 66 15.67 9.84 -11.60
N GLY A 67 16.32 8.78 -11.11
CA GLY A 67 17.12 8.85 -9.87
C GLY A 67 16.27 9.12 -8.62
N LYS A 68 15.02 8.65 -8.61
CA LYS A 68 14.05 8.93 -7.54
C LYS A 68 13.46 7.66 -6.92
N ILE A 69 14.30 6.70 -6.64
CA ILE A 69 13.88 5.42 -6.03
C ILE A 69 13.19 5.65 -4.68
N ILE A 70 12.19 4.83 -4.41
CA ILE A 70 11.51 4.79 -3.12
C ILE A 70 11.76 3.44 -2.43
N GLY A 71 11.37 3.32 -1.16
CA GLY A 71 11.55 2.10 -0.39
C GLY A 71 10.86 0.89 -1.03
N ALA A 72 11.42 -0.30 -0.81
CA ALA A 72 10.97 -1.54 -1.45
C ALA A 72 9.48 -1.84 -1.18
N ASN A 73 9.06 -1.76 0.07
CA ASN A 73 7.65 -2.01 0.41
C ASN A 73 6.73 -0.94 -0.16
N ASP A 74 7.15 0.32 -0.13
CA ASP A 74 6.37 1.42 -0.70
C ASP A 74 6.22 1.24 -2.20
N LEU A 75 7.24 0.72 -2.86
CA LEU A 75 7.18 0.43 -4.29
C LEU A 75 6.15 -0.65 -4.60
N LEU A 76 6.07 -1.70 -3.77
CA LEU A 76 5.05 -2.75 -3.91
C LEU A 76 3.64 -2.20 -3.67
N ILE A 77 3.47 -1.39 -2.64
CA ILE A 77 2.17 -0.77 -2.31
C ILE A 77 1.71 0.14 -3.44
N ALA A 78 2.61 1.00 -3.93
CA ALA A 78 2.30 1.91 -5.03
C ALA A 78 1.91 1.16 -6.30
N SER A 79 2.65 0.09 -6.63
CA SER A 79 2.37 -0.75 -7.80
C SER A 79 1.01 -1.41 -7.71
N HIS A 80 0.68 -1.89 -6.51
CA HIS A 80 -0.61 -2.52 -6.27
C HIS A 80 -1.77 -1.53 -6.43
N ALA A 81 -1.67 -0.37 -5.78
CA ALA A 81 -2.69 0.68 -5.89
C ALA A 81 -2.88 1.15 -7.32
N LEU A 82 -1.78 1.39 -8.05
CA LEU A 82 -1.86 1.85 -9.42
C LEU A 82 -2.50 0.80 -10.33
N SER A 83 -2.19 -0.48 -10.13
CA SER A 83 -2.77 -1.57 -10.94
C SER A 83 -4.27 -1.72 -10.73
N LEU A 84 -4.78 -1.33 -9.56
CA LEU A 84 -6.21 -1.36 -9.24
C LEU A 84 -6.91 -0.05 -9.63
N GLU A 85 -6.18 0.94 -10.11
CA GLU A 85 -6.67 2.29 -10.32
C GLU A 85 -7.30 2.86 -9.03
N ALA A 86 -6.71 2.50 -7.90
CA ALA A 86 -7.18 2.91 -6.59
C ALA A 86 -6.49 4.18 -6.13
N ILE A 87 -7.15 4.90 -5.23
CA ILE A 87 -6.56 6.05 -4.55
C ILE A 87 -5.80 5.51 -3.33
N LEU A 88 -4.53 5.85 -3.21
CA LEU A 88 -3.73 5.45 -2.04
C LEU A 88 -3.88 6.48 -0.93
N VAL A 89 -4.40 6.05 0.20
CA VAL A 89 -4.51 6.89 1.40
C VAL A 89 -3.26 6.69 2.24
N THR A 90 -2.50 7.75 2.42
CA THR A 90 -1.23 7.69 3.15
C THR A 90 -0.86 9.06 3.69
N ASN A 91 -0.15 9.10 4.81
CA ASN A 91 0.47 10.32 5.30
C ASN A 91 1.94 10.44 4.83
N ASN A 92 2.45 9.46 4.10
CA ASN A 92 3.81 9.45 3.55
C ASN A 92 3.79 9.87 2.08
N ARG A 93 3.39 11.12 1.81
CA ARG A 93 3.28 11.62 0.45
C ARG A 93 4.62 11.76 -0.25
N ARG A 94 5.66 12.03 0.53
CA ARG A 94 6.99 12.38 0.00
C ARG A 94 7.55 11.35 -0.98
N GLU A 95 7.44 10.06 -0.66
CA GLU A 95 7.88 8.99 -1.56
C GLU A 95 6.86 8.69 -2.65
N PHE A 96 5.59 8.58 -2.27
CA PHE A 96 4.54 8.18 -3.22
C PHE A 96 4.27 9.22 -4.30
N GLU A 97 4.54 10.49 -4.04
CA GLU A 97 4.42 11.55 -5.07
C GLU A 97 5.35 11.35 -6.26
N ARG A 98 6.42 10.58 -6.08
CA ARG A 98 7.36 10.26 -7.15
C ARG A 98 6.78 9.31 -8.19
N VAL A 99 5.69 8.61 -7.87
CA VAL A 99 5.07 7.63 -8.75
C VAL A 99 4.06 8.33 -9.67
N GLU A 100 4.37 8.36 -10.95
CA GLU A 100 3.51 8.99 -11.95
C GLU A 100 2.19 8.23 -12.09
N GLY A 101 1.08 8.95 -12.11
CA GLY A 101 -0.25 8.37 -12.27
C GLY A 101 -0.91 7.91 -10.98
N LEU A 102 -0.17 7.86 -9.87
CA LEU A 102 -0.73 7.43 -8.59
C LEU A 102 -1.50 8.60 -7.94
N VAL A 103 -2.75 8.35 -7.59
CA VAL A 103 -3.58 9.34 -6.91
C VAL A 103 -3.47 9.13 -5.41
N LEU A 104 -3.15 10.20 -4.69
CA LEU A 104 -2.92 10.17 -3.24
C LEU A 104 -3.96 10.99 -2.51
N GLU A 105 -4.34 10.53 -1.33
CA GLU A 105 -5.11 11.30 -0.37
C GLU A 105 -4.48 11.16 1.01
N ASP A 106 -4.52 12.21 1.79
CA ASP A 106 -4.05 12.22 3.17
C ASP A 106 -5.24 12.51 4.07
N TRP A 107 -5.62 11.52 4.88
CA TRP A 107 -6.74 11.63 5.81
C TRP A 107 -6.29 11.92 7.23
N SER A 108 -5.01 12.21 7.45
CA SER A 108 -4.53 12.57 8.78
C SER A 108 -5.09 13.92 9.20
N LEU A 109 -5.39 14.06 10.49
CA LEU A 109 -5.95 15.28 11.06
C LEU A 109 -4.87 16.15 11.70
#